data_53ba7942f49c1be8c254f399509d4610
#
_entry.id   53ba7942f49c1be8c254f399509d4610
#
_cell.length_a   1.000
_cell.length_b   1.000
_cell.length_c   1.000
_cell.angle_alpha   90.00
_cell.angle_beta   90.00
_cell.angle_gamma   90.00
#
_symmetry.space_group_name_H-M   'P 1'
#
loop_
_entity.id
_entity.type
_entity.pdbx_description
1 polymer ?
#
loop_
_entity_poly.entity_id
_entity_poly.type
_entity_poly.pdbx_seq_one_letter_code
_entity_poly.pdbx_strand_id
1 'polypeptide(L)'
;MSHILQSVPVGQKVGLAFSGGLDTSAALHWMRAKGAIPYAYTANLGQPDEGDYDEIPRKALQYGAEKARLVDCRAALVGEGIAALQAGAFHISTAGLTYFNTTPIGRAVTGTMLVIAMRDDVVHIWGDGSTYKGNDIERFYRYGLLANPELRIYKPWLDATFIDELGGRKEMSEYLDKAGLGYKMSTEKAYSTDSNLLGATHEAKDLEFLDKGIRIVEPSWASRSGATTWRSSPKR
;
A
#
# COMPACT_ATOMS: atom_id res chain seq x y z
N MET A 1 -27.59 -0.23 1.81
CA MET A 1 -26.95 1.09 1.82
C MET A 1 -25.57 0.97 1.19
N SER A 2 -25.10 1.98 0.46
CA SER A 2 -23.74 1.94 -0.09
C SER A 2 -22.73 2.00 1.06
N HIS A 3 -21.79 1.06 1.13
CA HIS A 3 -20.70 1.09 2.09
C HIS A 3 -19.65 2.17 1.77
N ILE A 4 -19.67 2.71 0.55
CA ILE A 4 -18.70 3.69 0.06
C ILE A 4 -19.22 5.11 0.30
N LEU A 5 -18.45 5.90 1.04
CA LEU A 5 -18.71 7.30 1.32
C LEU A 5 -18.19 8.16 0.17
N GLN A 6 -18.99 9.14 -0.25
CA GLN A 6 -18.68 10.04 -1.38
C GLN A 6 -17.96 11.32 -0.94
N SER A 7 -17.91 11.59 0.36
CA SER A 7 -17.27 12.77 0.92
C SER A 7 -16.59 12.46 2.25
N VAL A 8 -15.64 13.31 2.64
CA VAL A 8 -14.88 13.15 3.88
C VAL A 8 -15.81 13.05 5.10
N PRO A 9 -15.64 12.03 5.96
CA PRO A 9 -16.52 11.83 7.13
C PRO A 9 -16.09 12.72 8.30
N VAL A 10 -16.55 13.97 8.28
CA VAL A 10 -16.25 14.98 9.31
C VAL A 10 -16.62 14.49 10.70
N GLY A 11 -15.73 14.69 11.68
CA GLY A 11 -15.92 14.29 13.08
C GLY A 11 -15.84 12.78 13.35
N GLN A 12 -15.59 11.96 12.32
CA GLN A 12 -15.53 10.51 12.47
C GLN A 12 -14.09 9.99 12.35
N LYS A 13 -13.81 8.88 13.02
CA LYS A 13 -12.54 8.16 12.91
C LYS A 13 -12.43 7.46 11.56
N VAL A 14 -11.34 7.69 10.85
CA VAL A 14 -11.01 7.01 9.59
C VAL A 14 -9.70 6.26 9.74
N GLY A 15 -9.71 4.96 9.58
CA GLY A 15 -8.51 4.12 9.59
C GLY A 15 -7.87 4.13 8.21
N LEU A 16 -6.77 4.83 8.06
CA LEU A 16 -6.02 4.92 6.82
C LEU A 16 -4.92 3.85 6.77
N ALA A 17 -4.95 3.00 5.74
CA ALA A 17 -3.79 2.17 5.41
C ALA A 17 -2.65 3.10 4.92
N PHE A 18 -1.66 3.28 5.78
CA PHE A 18 -0.63 4.30 5.63
C PHE A 18 0.72 3.68 5.28
N SER A 19 1.24 4.04 4.10
CA SER A 19 2.53 3.55 3.59
C SER A 19 3.70 4.51 3.82
N GLY A 20 3.43 5.73 4.32
CA GLY A 20 4.44 6.79 4.40
C GLY A 20 4.77 7.45 3.07
N GLY A 21 4.15 7.01 1.96
CA GLY A 21 4.30 7.61 0.64
C GLY A 21 3.55 8.95 0.49
N LEU A 22 3.78 9.64 -0.63
CA LEU A 22 3.19 10.96 -0.90
C LEU A 22 1.66 10.93 -0.83
N ASP A 23 1.03 9.98 -1.53
CA ASP A 23 -0.43 9.90 -1.64
C ASP A 23 -1.09 9.72 -0.27
N THR A 24 -0.58 8.78 0.55
CA THR A 24 -1.15 8.53 1.89
C THR A 24 -0.84 9.66 2.87
N SER A 25 0.32 10.33 2.74
CA SER A 25 0.68 11.47 3.58
C SER A 25 -0.19 12.69 3.30
N ALA A 26 -0.39 13.02 2.02
CA ALA A 26 -1.26 14.11 1.60
C ALA A 26 -2.73 13.83 1.97
N ALA A 27 -3.21 12.60 1.73
CA ALA A 27 -4.56 12.18 2.08
C ALA A 27 -4.82 12.28 3.59
N LEU A 28 -3.87 11.84 4.42
CA LEU A 28 -3.98 11.90 5.88
C LEU A 28 -4.10 13.34 6.36
N HIS A 29 -3.16 14.21 5.93
CA HIS A 29 -3.15 15.62 6.33
C HIS A 29 -4.41 16.34 5.84
N TRP A 30 -4.83 16.10 4.60
CA TRP A 30 -6.03 16.69 4.02
C TRP A 30 -7.30 16.26 4.77
N MET A 31 -7.46 14.97 5.07
CA MET A 31 -8.60 14.49 5.87
C MET A 31 -8.65 15.16 7.24
N ARG A 32 -7.51 15.33 7.90
CA ARG A 32 -7.42 16.04 9.18
C ARG A 32 -7.85 17.50 9.03
N ALA A 33 -7.36 18.19 8.00
CA ALA A 33 -7.69 19.58 7.71
C ALA A 33 -9.19 19.77 7.39
N LYS A 34 -9.84 18.78 6.80
CA LYS A 34 -11.29 18.76 6.51
C LYS A 34 -12.13 18.29 7.70
N GLY A 35 -11.53 18.01 8.87
CA GLY A 35 -12.23 17.72 10.11
C GLY A 35 -12.55 16.25 10.35
N ALA A 36 -12.01 15.31 9.58
CA ALA A 36 -12.01 13.89 9.94
C ALA A 36 -10.96 13.63 11.04
N ILE A 37 -11.04 12.45 11.66
CA ILE A 37 -10.11 12.01 12.71
C ILE A 37 -9.31 10.82 12.17
N PRO A 38 -8.17 11.04 11.45
CA PRO A 38 -7.42 9.97 10.84
C PRO A 38 -6.63 9.16 11.85
N TYR A 39 -6.73 7.84 11.75
CA TYR A 39 -5.93 6.84 12.44
C TYR A 39 -5.08 6.13 11.39
N ALA A 40 -3.77 6.12 11.55
CA ALA A 40 -2.87 5.51 10.58
C ALA A 40 -2.51 4.07 10.97
N TYR A 41 -2.62 3.16 10.03
CA TYR A 41 -2.25 1.75 10.22
C TYR A 41 -1.26 1.34 9.14
N THR A 42 -0.08 0.90 9.55
CA THR A 42 0.99 0.44 8.65
C THR A 42 1.15 -1.07 8.80
N ALA A 43 1.09 -1.80 7.70
CA ALA A 43 1.31 -3.24 7.69
C ALA A 43 2.81 -3.55 7.58
N ASN A 44 3.36 -4.28 8.54
CA ASN A 44 4.66 -4.90 8.43
C ASN A 44 4.50 -6.28 7.79
N LEU A 45 4.84 -6.38 6.52
CA LEU A 45 4.86 -7.62 5.73
C LEU A 45 6.28 -8.16 5.52
N GLY A 46 7.27 -7.61 6.26
CA GLY A 46 8.68 -7.91 6.07
C GLY A 46 9.26 -7.30 4.79
N GLN A 47 8.86 -6.08 4.45
CA GLN A 47 9.38 -5.34 3.31
C GLN A 47 10.89 -5.07 3.51
N PRO A 48 11.76 -5.51 2.62
CA PRO A 48 13.20 -5.42 2.80
C PRO A 48 13.79 -4.02 2.55
N ASP A 49 13.00 -3.14 1.94
CA ASP A 49 13.37 -1.77 1.60
C ASP A 49 13.07 -0.75 2.73
N GLU A 50 12.43 -1.20 3.82
CA GLU A 50 12.20 -0.37 4.99
C GLU A 50 13.34 -0.53 6.01
N GLY A 51 14.11 0.55 6.19
CA GLY A 51 15.24 0.55 7.14
C GLY A 51 14.80 0.70 8.60
N ASP A 52 13.75 1.45 8.86
CA ASP A 52 13.14 1.67 10.19
C ASP A 52 11.62 1.70 10.08
N TYR A 53 10.98 0.57 10.39
CA TYR A 53 9.53 0.47 10.36
C TYR A 53 8.83 1.42 11.35
N ASP A 54 9.48 1.76 12.45
CA ASP A 54 8.90 2.63 13.48
C ASP A 54 8.89 4.11 13.05
N GLU A 55 9.66 4.46 12.02
CA GLU A 55 9.62 5.80 11.44
C GLU A 55 8.28 6.09 10.77
N ILE A 56 7.63 5.09 10.17
CA ILE A 56 6.39 5.28 9.41
C ILE A 56 5.24 5.74 10.32
N PRO A 57 4.94 5.09 11.46
CA PRO A 57 3.95 5.61 12.41
C PRO A 57 4.31 6.99 12.99
N ARG A 58 5.58 7.24 13.28
CA ARG A 58 6.04 8.56 13.76
C ARG A 58 5.75 9.65 12.72
N LYS A 59 6.03 9.36 11.46
CA LYS A 59 5.71 10.24 10.34
C LYS A 59 4.19 10.48 10.23
N ALA A 60 3.37 9.45 10.35
CA ALA A 60 1.91 9.60 10.33
C ALA A 60 1.40 10.57 11.41
N LEU A 61 1.95 10.51 12.62
CA LEU A 61 1.61 11.45 13.69
C LEU A 61 2.00 12.89 13.33
N GLN A 62 3.15 13.10 12.70
CA GLN A 62 3.59 14.43 12.22
C GLN A 62 2.63 14.99 11.16
N TYR A 63 2.07 14.14 10.30
CA TYR A 63 1.06 14.55 9.30
C TYR A 63 -0.35 14.74 9.88
N GLY A 64 -0.53 14.52 11.19
CA GLY A 64 -1.78 14.83 11.90
C GLY A 64 -2.69 13.63 12.16
N ALA A 65 -2.16 12.40 12.11
CA ALA A 65 -2.89 11.24 12.62
C ALA A 65 -3.17 11.40 14.13
N GLU A 66 -4.37 11.07 14.56
CA GLU A 66 -4.74 11.00 15.98
C GLU A 66 -4.02 9.85 16.68
N LYS A 67 -3.85 8.73 15.98
CA LYS A 67 -3.13 7.55 16.41
C LYS A 67 -2.45 6.91 15.22
N ALA A 68 -1.29 6.30 15.44
CA ALA A 68 -0.58 5.53 14.43
C ALA A 68 -0.10 4.19 15.00
N ARG A 69 -0.29 3.12 14.22
CA ARG A 69 0.09 1.76 14.62
C ARG A 69 0.86 1.06 13.50
N LEU A 70 1.95 0.40 13.89
CA LEU A 70 2.60 -0.62 13.08
C LEU A 70 1.96 -1.98 13.43
N VAL A 71 1.36 -2.64 12.45
CA VAL A 71 0.70 -3.94 12.62
C VAL A 71 1.60 -5.02 12.06
N ASP A 72 2.03 -5.95 12.89
CA ASP A 72 2.85 -7.09 12.46
C ASP A 72 1.98 -8.11 11.72
N CYS A 73 2.11 -8.15 10.41
CA CYS A 73 1.37 -9.03 9.51
C CYS A 73 2.21 -10.23 9.02
N ARG A 74 3.46 -10.37 9.48
CA ARG A 74 4.41 -11.36 8.93
C ARG A 74 3.94 -12.79 9.12
N ALA A 75 3.48 -13.14 10.32
CA ALA A 75 3.01 -14.50 10.58
C ALA A 75 1.76 -14.85 9.76
N ALA A 76 0.81 -13.92 9.63
CA ALA A 76 -0.37 -14.09 8.78
C ALA A 76 0.02 -14.26 7.32
N LEU A 77 0.96 -13.44 6.82
CA LEU A 77 1.44 -13.54 5.44
C LEU A 77 2.10 -14.88 5.15
N VAL A 78 2.90 -15.40 6.07
CA VAL A 78 3.53 -16.73 5.93
C VAL A 78 2.45 -17.82 5.88
N GLY A 79 1.44 -17.76 6.75
CA GLY A 79 0.34 -18.74 6.76
C GLY A 79 -0.42 -18.76 5.44
N GLU A 80 -0.84 -17.59 4.95
CA GLU A 80 -1.52 -17.47 3.65
C GLU A 80 -0.63 -17.88 2.48
N GLY A 81 0.67 -17.55 2.54
CA GLY A 81 1.65 -17.96 1.55
C GLY A 81 1.80 -19.49 1.46
N ILE A 82 1.86 -20.17 2.60
CA ILE A 82 1.93 -21.65 2.65
C ILE A 82 0.63 -22.25 2.09
N ALA A 83 -0.53 -21.73 2.47
CA ALA A 83 -1.82 -22.19 1.95
C ALA A 83 -1.91 -22.01 0.43
N ALA A 84 -1.45 -20.87 -0.09
CA ALA A 84 -1.42 -20.60 -1.52
C ALA A 84 -0.46 -21.56 -2.27
N LEU A 85 0.71 -21.88 -1.70
CA LEU A 85 1.64 -22.86 -2.26
C LEU A 85 1.01 -24.26 -2.31
N GLN A 86 0.38 -24.70 -1.24
CA GLN A 86 -0.31 -25.99 -1.17
C GLN A 86 -1.46 -26.09 -2.18
N ALA A 87 -2.15 -25.00 -2.42
CA ALA A 87 -3.24 -24.92 -3.41
C ALA A 87 -2.75 -24.72 -4.85
N GLY A 88 -1.44 -24.54 -5.09
CA GLY A 88 -0.91 -24.18 -6.42
C GLY A 88 -1.35 -22.78 -6.90
N ALA A 89 -1.72 -21.89 -6.00
CA ALA A 89 -2.36 -20.61 -6.32
C ALA A 89 -1.39 -19.46 -6.63
N PHE A 90 -0.08 -19.69 -6.61
CA PHE A 90 0.92 -18.67 -6.93
C PHE A 90 1.08 -18.42 -8.43
N HIS A 91 0.65 -19.36 -9.24
CA HIS A 91 0.85 -19.29 -10.68
C HIS A 91 -0.25 -18.48 -11.35
N ILE A 92 0.15 -17.45 -12.08
CA ILE A 92 -0.73 -16.77 -13.02
C ILE A 92 -0.21 -17.08 -14.42
N SER A 93 -1.07 -17.65 -15.26
CA SER A 93 -0.75 -17.90 -16.66
C SER A 93 -1.44 -16.87 -17.55
N THR A 94 -0.66 -16.07 -18.25
CA THR A 94 -1.15 -15.04 -19.18
C THR A 94 -0.39 -15.14 -20.48
N ALA A 95 -1.10 -15.26 -21.59
CA ALA A 95 -0.51 -15.36 -22.93
C ALA A 95 0.56 -16.47 -23.07
N GLY A 96 0.38 -17.61 -22.38
CA GLY A 96 1.30 -18.73 -22.40
C GLY A 96 2.54 -18.57 -21.51
N LEU A 97 2.65 -17.46 -20.78
CA LEU A 97 3.72 -17.24 -19.79
C LEU A 97 3.16 -17.42 -18.39
N THR A 98 3.90 -18.15 -17.56
CA THR A 98 3.57 -18.34 -16.14
C THR A 98 4.48 -17.45 -15.31
N TYR A 99 3.89 -16.67 -14.42
CA TYR A 99 4.64 -15.86 -13.45
C TYR A 99 4.04 -15.97 -12.06
N PHE A 100 4.86 -15.63 -11.07
CA PHE A 100 4.44 -15.59 -9.67
C PHE A 100 4.02 -14.16 -9.31
N ASN A 101 2.83 -14.03 -8.71
CA ASN A 101 2.36 -12.74 -8.23
C ASN A 101 2.00 -12.85 -6.74
N THR A 102 2.81 -12.26 -5.88
CA THR A 102 2.64 -12.26 -4.42
C THR A 102 1.80 -11.07 -3.93
N THR A 103 1.62 -10.06 -4.76
CA THR A 103 0.88 -8.83 -4.41
C THR A 103 -0.54 -9.10 -3.93
N PRO A 104 -1.39 -9.92 -4.58
CA PRO A 104 -2.75 -10.19 -4.11
C PRO A 104 -2.81 -10.77 -2.70
N ILE A 105 -1.89 -11.68 -2.34
CA ILE A 105 -1.81 -12.26 -0.99
C ILE A 105 -1.42 -11.19 0.03
N GLY A 106 -0.43 -10.38 -0.28
CA GLY A 106 -0.04 -9.24 0.56
C GLY A 106 -1.21 -8.27 0.79
N ARG A 107 -2.01 -7.97 -0.25
CA ARG A 107 -3.19 -7.11 -0.13
C ARG A 107 -4.30 -7.75 0.72
N ALA A 108 -4.52 -9.06 0.60
CA ALA A 108 -5.50 -9.78 1.41
C ALA A 108 -5.12 -9.71 2.90
N VAL A 109 -3.87 -10.01 3.22
CA VAL A 109 -3.36 -9.96 4.60
C VAL A 109 -3.40 -8.53 5.15
N THR A 110 -2.96 -7.55 4.37
CA THR A 110 -3.03 -6.14 4.78
C THR A 110 -4.48 -5.73 5.08
N GLY A 111 -5.41 -5.97 4.16
CA GLY A 111 -6.81 -5.59 4.32
C GLY A 111 -7.45 -6.21 5.56
N THR A 112 -7.23 -7.51 5.80
CA THR A 112 -7.81 -8.21 6.95
C THR A 112 -7.16 -7.80 8.27
N MET A 113 -5.83 -7.78 8.36
CA MET A 113 -5.12 -7.51 9.60
C MET A 113 -5.27 -6.07 10.07
N LEU A 114 -5.25 -5.10 9.14
CA LEU A 114 -5.47 -3.70 9.52
C LEU A 114 -6.91 -3.47 9.98
N VAL A 115 -7.92 -4.11 9.37
CA VAL A 115 -9.31 -4.01 9.84
C VAL A 115 -9.49 -4.64 11.21
N ILE A 116 -8.79 -5.73 11.53
CA ILE A 116 -8.77 -6.31 12.88
C ILE A 116 -8.18 -5.30 13.89
N ALA A 117 -7.05 -4.66 13.54
CA ALA A 117 -6.44 -3.63 14.38
C ALA A 117 -7.34 -2.38 14.54
N MET A 118 -8.07 -1.98 13.49
CA MET A 118 -9.05 -0.90 13.55
C MET A 118 -10.20 -1.20 14.50
N ARG A 119 -10.65 -2.45 14.57
CA ARG A 119 -11.70 -2.88 15.50
C ARG A 119 -11.29 -2.64 16.97
N ASP A 120 -10.02 -2.93 17.32
CA ASP A 120 -9.49 -2.71 18.66
C ASP A 120 -9.52 -1.22 19.05
N ASP A 121 -9.39 -0.33 18.07
CA ASP A 121 -9.41 1.13 18.24
C ASP A 121 -10.82 1.75 18.08
N VAL A 122 -11.83 0.91 17.85
CA VAL A 122 -13.22 1.35 17.57
C VAL A 122 -13.24 2.30 16.35
N VAL A 123 -12.61 1.88 15.26
CA VAL A 123 -12.58 2.58 13.98
C VAL A 123 -13.34 1.76 12.94
N HIS A 124 -14.37 2.34 12.33
CA HIS A 124 -15.33 1.64 11.47
C HIS A 124 -15.33 2.13 10.02
N ILE A 125 -14.43 3.06 9.67
CA ILE A 125 -14.30 3.59 8.33
C ILE A 125 -12.89 3.29 7.83
N TRP A 126 -12.80 2.50 6.75
CA TRP A 126 -11.54 2.22 6.04
C TRP A 126 -11.21 3.32 5.06
N GLY A 127 -9.93 3.68 4.98
CA GLY A 127 -9.35 4.52 3.95
C GLY A 127 -8.02 3.98 3.46
N ASP A 128 -7.67 4.29 2.23
CA ASP A 128 -6.35 4.03 1.65
C ASP A 128 -6.03 5.02 0.52
N GLY A 129 -4.78 5.05 0.10
CA GLY A 129 -4.28 5.92 -0.97
C GLY A 129 -4.43 5.35 -2.39
N SER A 130 -5.20 4.29 -2.58
CA SER A 130 -5.36 3.67 -3.90
C SER A 130 -6.05 4.60 -4.89
N THR A 131 -5.45 4.77 -6.06
CA THR A 131 -6.03 5.57 -7.14
C THR A 131 -7.09 4.78 -7.90
N TYR A 132 -8.04 5.49 -8.52
CA TYR A 132 -9.14 4.88 -9.30
C TYR A 132 -8.66 4.13 -10.56
N LYS A 133 -7.41 4.33 -10.98
CA LYS A 133 -6.81 3.66 -12.14
C LYS A 133 -6.19 2.30 -11.80
N GLY A 134 -5.97 2.02 -10.51
CA GLY A 134 -5.29 0.82 -10.05
C GLY A 134 -6.24 -0.28 -9.58
N ASN A 135 -5.77 -1.52 -9.58
CA ASN A 135 -6.51 -2.67 -9.07
C ASN A 135 -6.75 -2.61 -7.55
N ASP A 136 -5.91 -1.88 -6.82
CA ASP A 136 -5.94 -1.81 -5.37
C ASP A 136 -7.14 -1.00 -4.84
N ILE A 137 -7.78 -0.18 -5.72
CA ILE A 137 -8.98 0.56 -5.36
C ILE A 137 -10.09 -0.34 -4.80
N GLU A 138 -10.17 -1.60 -5.26
CA GLU A 138 -11.14 -2.57 -4.78
C GLU A 138 -10.53 -3.66 -3.90
N ARG A 139 -9.29 -4.06 -4.12
CA ARG A 139 -8.66 -5.19 -3.43
C ARG A 139 -8.67 -5.04 -1.92
N PHE A 140 -8.22 -3.90 -1.40
CA PHE A 140 -8.14 -3.69 0.04
C PHE A 140 -9.49 -3.77 0.75
N TYR A 141 -10.48 -3.04 0.27
CA TYR A 141 -11.75 -3.01 0.99
C TYR A 141 -12.55 -4.30 0.82
N ARG A 142 -12.39 -5.03 -0.27
CA ARG A 142 -13.00 -6.36 -0.43
C ARG A 142 -12.55 -7.31 0.67
N TYR A 143 -11.25 -7.38 0.93
CA TYR A 143 -10.71 -8.18 2.02
C TYR A 143 -11.06 -7.60 3.39
N GLY A 144 -11.10 -6.29 3.52
CA GLY A 144 -11.59 -5.63 4.74
C GLY A 144 -13.03 -5.98 5.08
N LEU A 145 -13.92 -6.03 4.08
CA LEU A 145 -15.32 -6.44 4.25
C LEU A 145 -15.48 -7.92 4.63
N LEU A 146 -14.56 -8.79 4.26
CA LEU A 146 -14.54 -10.17 4.74
C LEU A 146 -14.22 -10.25 6.24
N ALA A 147 -13.34 -9.36 6.74
CA ALA A 147 -13.01 -9.28 8.16
C ALA A 147 -14.07 -8.54 9.00
N ASN A 148 -14.76 -7.56 8.38
CA ASN A 148 -15.84 -6.79 9.01
C ASN A 148 -16.87 -6.35 7.96
N PRO A 149 -18.01 -7.07 7.82
CA PRO A 149 -19.05 -6.74 6.86
C PRO A 149 -19.71 -5.36 7.04
N GLU A 150 -19.64 -4.79 8.25
CA GLU A 150 -20.19 -3.47 8.58
C GLU A 150 -19.22 -2.32 8.29
N LEU A 151 -18.04 -2.63 7.72
CA LEU A 151 -17.01 -1.64 7.42
C LEU A 151 -17.54 -0.63 6.40
N ARG A 152 -17.43 0.66 6.73
CA ARG A 152 -17.67 1.74 5.77
C ARG A 152 -16.36 2.09 5.08
N ILE A 153 -16.43 2.55 3.85
CA ILE A 153 -15.27 2.80 3.01
C ILE A 153 -15.23 4.27 2.61
N TYR A 154 -14.15 4.94 2.92
CA TYR A 154 -13.85 6.27 2.42
C TYR A 154 -12.51 6.25 1.68
N LYS A 155 -12.52 6.64 0.42
CA LYS A 155 -11.31 6.74 -0.38
C LYS A 155 -11.14 8.16 -0.90
N PRO A 156 -10.07 8.86 -0.53
CA PRO A 156 -9.82 10.22 -1.01
C PRO A 156 -9.88 10.33 -2.54
N TRP A 157 -9.34 9.35 -3.26
CA TRP A 157 -9.37 9.31 -4.72
C TRP A 157 -10.75 9.05 -5.35
N LEU A 158 -11.81 8.86 -4.56
CA LEU A 158 -13.20 8.83 -5.00
C LEU A 158 -14.00 10.06 -4.53
N ASP A 159 -13.34 10.97 -3.79
CA ASP A 159 -13.91 12.23 -3.34
C ASP A 159 -13.55 13.33 -4.34
N ALA A 160 -14.55 13.92 -4.98
CA ALA A 160 -14.34 14.95 -5.99
C ALA A 160 -13.57 16.16 -5.41
N THR A 161 -13.84 16.53 -4.15
CA THR A 161 -13.15 17.64 -3.49
C THR A 161 -11.66 17.38 -3.32
N PHE A 162 -11.29 16.14 -2.95
CA PHE A 162 -9.89 15.75 -2.86
C PHE A 162 -9.20 15.80 -4.23
N ILE A 163 -9.88 15.29 -5.27
CA ILE A 163 -9.35 15.28 -6.63
C ILE A 163 -9.17 16.69 -7.17
N ASP A 164 -10.13 17.56 -6.93
CA ASP A 164 -10.07 18.96 -7.39
C ASP A 164 -8.94 19.74 -6.68
N GLU A 165 -8.69 19.46 -5.40
CA GLU A 165 -7.66 20.16 -4.63
C GLU A 165 -6.26 19.53 -4.77
N LEU A 166 -6.17 18.19 -4.86
CA LEU A 166 -4.93 17.41 -4.75
C LEU A 166 -4.80 16.29 -5.81
N GLY A 167 -5.44 16.45 -6.96
CA GLY A 167 -5.57 15.39 -7.98
C GLY A 167 -4.28 14.98 -8.69
N GLY A 168 -3.11 15.52 -8.32
CA GLY A 168 -1.83 15.19 -8.92
C GLY A 168 -0.68 15.16 -7.89
N ARG A 169 0.41 14.46 -8.26
CA ARG A 169 1.59 14.34 -7.39
C ARG A 169 2.24 15.70 -7.09
N LYS A 170 2.19 16.62 -8.05
CA LYS A 170 2.72 17.98 -7.89
C LYS A 170 1.89 18.74 -6.86
N GLU A 171 0.58 18.74 -7.02
CA GLU A 171 -0.36 19.42 -6.14
C GLU A 171 -0.25 18.89 -4.70
N MET A 172 -0.14 17.57 -4.51
CA MET A 172 0.06 16.95 -3.20
C MET A 172 1.39 17.35 -2.56
N SER A 173 2.48 17.41 -3.34
CA SER A 173 3.79 17.83 -2.85
C SER A 173 3.78 19.29 -2.40
N GLU A 174 3.23 20.18 -3.25
CA GLU A 174 3.10 21.60 -2.94
C GLU A 174 2.19 21.85 -1.73
N TYR A 175 1.16 21.05 -1.58
CA TYR A 175 0.25 21.12 -0.44
C TYR A 175 0.96 20.79 0.88
N LEU A 176 1.74 19.71 0.91
CA LEU A 176 2.51 19.33 2.09
C LEU A 176 3.63 20.34 2.39
N ASP A 177 4.29 20.85 1.37
CA ASP A 177 5.32 21.90 1.55
C ASP A 177 4.74 23.18 2.16
N LYS A 178 3.57 23.63 1.71
CA LYS A 178 2.85 24.76 2.28
C LYS A 178 2.45 24.55 3.74
N ALA A 179 2.19 23.29 4.12
CA ALA A 179 1.90 22.91 5.50
C ALA A 179 3.17 22.78 6.38
N GLY A 180 4.36 23.01 5.82
CA GLY A 180 5.63 22.81 6.53
C GLY A 180 6.02 21.36 6.74
N LEU A 181 5.38 20.45 6.01
CA LEU A 181 5.54 19.00 6.10
C LEU A 181 6.33 18.45 4.90
N GLY A 182 7.39 19.15 4.46
CA GLY A 182 8.11 18.87 3.23
C GLY A 182 8.30 17.38 2.93
N TYR A 183 7.72 16.93 1.81
CA TYR A 183 7.90 15.58 1.30
C TYR A 183 9.06 15.57 0.30
N LYS A 184 10.19 15.00 0.71
CA LYS A 184 11.32 14.82 -0.22
C LYS A 184 10.94 13.78 -1.27
N MET A 185 10.48 14.24 -2.43
CA MET A 185 10.35 13.35 -3.59
C MET A 185 11.73 12.85 -4.01
N SER A 186 11.93 11.54 -3.96
CA SER A 186 12.99 10.96 -4.78
C SER A 186 12.49 10.99 -6.23
N THR A 187 13.04 11.89 -7.03
CA THR A 187 12.71 12.08 -8.45
C THR A 187 13.08 10.88 -9.33
N GLU A 188 13.72 9.86 -8.77
CA GLU A 188 14.36 8.78 -9.51
C GLU A 188 13.68 7.41 -9.46
N LYS A 189 12.56 7.22 -8.73
CA LYS A 189 11.88 5.91 -8.81
C LYS A 189 11.05 5.82 -10.09
N ALA A 190 11.71 5.39 -11.16
CA ALA A 190 11.05 5.01 -12.43
C ALA A 190 10.14 3.77 -12.27
N TYR A 191 10.18 3.13 -11.12
CA TYR A 191 9.49 1.88 -10.82
C TYR A 191 8.78 1.97 -9.48
N SER A 192 7.59 1.39 -9.40
CA SER A 192 6.92 1.05 -8.16
C SER A 192 7.26 -0.39 -7.81
N THR A 193 7.68 -0.63 -6.57
CA THR A 193 8.01 -1.97 -6.09
C THR A 193 7.12 -2.31 -4.93
N ASP A 194 6.36 -3.39 -5.07
CA ASP A 194 5.64 -4.04 -3.98
C ASP A 194 6.47 -5.24 -3.51
N SER A 195 7.11 -5.13 -2.36
CA SER A 195 7.92 -6.19 -1.77
C SER A 195 7.37 -6.66 -0.42
N ASN A 196 7.53 -7.94 -0.14
CA ASN A 196 7.17 -8.56 1.13
C ASN A 196 7.96 -9.86 1.32
N LEU A 197 7.72 -10.61 2.39
CA LEU A 197 8.41 -11.87 2.68
C LEU A 197 8.28 -12.93 1.57
N LEU A 198 7.25 -12.87 0.73
CA LEU A 198 7.02 -13.85 -0.35
C LEU A 198 7.73 -13.48 -1.64
N GLY A 199 8.22 -12.25 -1.78
CA GLY A 199 8.89 -11.76 -2.97
C GLY A 199 8.56 -10.31 -3.31
N ALA A 200 8.89 -9.90 -4.53
CA ALA A 200 8.68 -8.53 -5.01
C ALA A 200 8.05 -8.53 -6.39
N THR A 201 7.15 -7.58 -6.61
CA THR A 201 6.59 -7.25 -7.91
C THR A 201 7.02 -5.83 -8.28
N HIS A 202 7.57 -5.67 -9.47
CA HIS A 202 8.02 -4.37 -9.99
C HIS A 202 7.06 -3.91 -11.08
N GLU A 203 6.55 -2.70 -10.95
CA GLU A 203 5.72 -2.04 -11.96
C GLU A 203 6.49 -0.85 -12.53
N ALA A 204 6.69 -0.85 -13.84
CA ALA A 204 7.40 0.21 -14.54
C ALA A 204 6.41 1.13 -15.24
N LYS A 205 6.65 2.45 -15.20
CA LYS A 205 5.92 3.40 -16.05
C LYS A 205 6.07 3.08 -17.54
N ASP A 206 7.21 2.52 -17.92
CA ASP A 206 7.48 2.14 -19.30
C ASP A 206 6.63 0.95 -19.78
N LEU A 207 6.04 0.16 -18.86
CA LEU A 207 5.11 -0.92 -19.21
C LEU A 207 3.73 -0.41 -19.68
N GLU A 208 3.42 0.86 -19.48
CA GLU A 208 2.24 1.50 -20.07
C GLU A 208 2.39 1.71 -21.59
N PHE A 209 3.61 1.57 -22.12
CA PHE A 209 3.90 1.68 -23.55
C PHE A 209 4.16 0.28 -24.13
N LEU A 210 3.27 -0.18 -25.00
CA LEU A 210 3.33 -1.52 -25.62
C LEU A 210 4.59 -1.80 -26.43
N ASP A 211 5.34 -0.79 -26.80
CA ASP A 211 6.58 -0.83 -27.57
C ASP A 211 7.86 -0.86 -26.72
N LYS A 212 7.73 -0.76 -25.41
CA LYS A 212 8.86 -0.75 -24.48
C LYS A 212 8.94 -2.04 -23.67
N GLY A 213 10.12 -2.64 -23.64
CA GLY A 213 10.42 -3.80 -22.79
C GLY A 213 10.76 -3.41 -21.36
N ILE A 214 10.63 -4.37 -20.46
CA ILE A 214 11.05 -4.22 -19.07
C ILE A 214 12.57 -4.00 -19.01
N ARG A 215 13.00 -2.89 -18.43
CA ARG A 215 14.39 -2.69 -18.02
C ARG A 215 14.53 -3.21 -16.59
N ILE A 216 15.34 -4.24 -16.40
CA ILE A 216 15.70 -4.74 -15.06
C ILE A 216 16.57 -3.66 -14.41
N VAL A 217 16.06 -3.04 -13.35
CA VAL A 217 16.72 -1.90 -12.70
C VAL A 217 17.60 -2.36 -11.56
N GLU A 218 17.04 -3.02 -10.59
CA GLU A 218 17.80 -3.61 -9.49
C GLU A 218 17.16 -4.93 -9.05
N PRO A 219 17.96 -5.95 -8.76
CA PRO A 219 17.44 -7.18 -8.19
C PRO A 219 16.84 -6.90 -6.81
N SER A 220 15.72 -7.56 -6.49
CA SER A 220 15.16 -7.55 -5.15
C SER A 220 16.20 -8.06 -4.13
N TRP A 221 15.98 -7.76 -2.83
CA TRP A 221 16.89 -8.21 -1.77
C TRP A 221 17.15 -9.72 -1.80
N ALA A 222 16.17 -10.53 -2.18
CA ALA A 222 16.30 -11.98 -2.27
C ALA A 222 17.33 -12.39 -3.34
N SER A 223 17.43 -11.67 -4.44
CA SER A 223 18.45 -11.91 -5.47
C SER A 223 19.80 -11.29 -5.10
N ARG A 224 19.86 -10.24 -4.30
CA ARG A 224 21.13 -9.69 -3.78
C ARG A 224 21.83 -10.66 -2.83
N SER A 225 21.09 -11.32 -1.93
CA SER A 225 21.66 -12.34 -1.04
C SER A 225 22.12 -13.60 -1.78
N GLY A 226 21.49 -13.93 -2.91
CA GLY A 226 21.89 -15.04 -3.78
C GLY A 226 23.05 -14.71 -4.74
N ALA A 227 23.22 -13.45 -5.13
CA ALA A 227 24.24 -13.03 -6.10
C ALA A 227 25.68 -13.23 -5.62
N THR A 228 25.90 -13.29 -4.31
CA THR A 228 27.23 -13.58 -3.72
C THR A 228 27.61 -15.07 -3.74
N THR A 229 26.65 -15.96 -4.01
CA THR A 229 26.88 -17.43 -3.98
C THR A 229 26.68 -18.13 -5.32
N TRP A 230 26.08 -17.45 -6.31
CA TRP A 230 25.92 -17.99 -7.67
C TRP A 230 27.19 -17.77 -8.51
N ARG A 231 28.22 -18.59 -8.26
CA ARG A 231 29.23 -18.82 -9.30
C ARG A 231 28.62 -19.81 -10.29
N SER A 232 28.42 -19.35 -11.53
CA SER A 232 28.12 -20.24 -12.63
C SER A 232 29.18 -21.38 -12.65
N SER A 233 28.77 -22.62 -12.34
CA SER A 233 29.60 -23.76 -12.63
C SER A 233 29.85 -23.79 -14.13
N PRO A 234 31.10 -23.92 -14.61
CA PRO A 234 31.35 -24.01 -16.03
C PRO A 234 30.64 -25.25 -16.57
N LYS A 235 29.86 -25.02 -17.65
CA LYS A 235 29.25 -26.10 -18.41
C LYS A 235 30.39 -27.04 -18.87
N ARG A 236 30.35 -28.29 -18.48
CA ARG A 236 31.07 -29.37 -19.14
C ARG A 236 30.33 -29.81 -20.39
#